data_2afd9d7ed97d71ee72bf7406c73f152b
#
_entry.id   2afd9d7ed97d71ee72bf7406c73f152b
#
_cell.length_a   1.000
_cell.length_b   1.000
_cell.length_c   1.000
_cell.angle_alpha   90.00
_cell.angle_beta   90.00
_cell.angle_gamma   90.00
#
_symmetry.space_group_name_H-M   'P 1'
#
loop_
_entity.id
_entity.type
_entity.pdbx_description
1 polymer ?
#
loop_
_entity_poly.entity_id
_entity_poly.type
_entity_poly.pdbx_seq_one_letter_code
_entity_poly.pdbx_strand_id
1 'polypeptide(L)'
;MKLFAPSSASHAKVLDMLALRTTEIAYITKETRFLDNALSFMSGVVWVTEEVTYQEASRAADLICSGFDALAALLKKGTKGFLGEVVVYPDSDREGLIIPVKFNVDGETYLMCMLGRYFGYSHYMNQLHPYSTAIIRNKSKGKAYGVYNRVFLSLYKTTINTLKRNHKIDMICSVPARPGQEDRFKKIIEELASDNEIENLNASFNCISNYPIQKASSQMERESNVKDAFVLSNRIDGATVVLIDDIVTTGSTLKACIRELKAKGAGEVICIVLGINQLGGTYWSSDAPELYCQDCGNKMKMMVNSNDGSFFYSCFGPNCRGVSFREAKRRIQTQVECRIDVTEKDYIL
;
A
#
# COMPACT_ATOMS: atom_id res chain seq x y z
N MET A 1 0.26 16.57 -29.96
CA MET A 1 0.56 16.16 -28.56
C MET A 1 2.08 16.09 -28.42
N LYS A 2 2.69 16.90 -27.57
CA LYS A 2 4.12 16.77 -27.25
C LYS A 2 4.25 15.81 -26.07
N LEU A 3 4.93 14.71 -26.27
CA LEU A 3 5.24 13.76 -25.20
C LEU A 3 6.46 14.30 -24.43
N PHE A 4 6.31 14.45 -23.13
CA PHE A 4 7.41 14.82 -22.24
C PHE A 4 7.72 13.65 -21.33
N ALA A 5 9.00 13.31 -21.19
CA ALA A 5 9.42 12.43 -20.12
C ALA A 5 9.22 13.18 -18.80
N PRO A 6 8.66 12.55 -17.75
CA PRO A 6 8.48 13.20 -16.45
C PRO A 6 9.86 13.47 -15.82
N SER A 7 10.27 14.72 -15.91
CA SER A 7 11.44 15.28 -15.23
C SER A 7 11.02 16.60 -14.58
N SER A 8 11.75 17.06 -13.58
CA SER A 8 11.45 18.31 -12.91
C SER A 8 11.37 19.50 -13.88
N ALA A 9 12.29 19.57 -14.84
CA ALA A 9 12.30 20.60 -15.86
C ALA A 9 11.10 20.53 -16.81
N SER A 10 10.72 19.31 -17.21
CA SER A 10 9.54 19.10 -18.06
C SER A 10 8.26 19.43 -17.32
N HIS A 11 8.17 19.06 -16.04
CA HIS A 11 7.02 19.35 -15.19
C HIS A 11 6.83 20.86 -15.04
N ALA A 12 7.86 21.59 -14.62
CA ALA A 12 7.81 23.05 -14.50
C ALA A 12 7.40 23.74 -15.81
N LYS A 13 7.93 23.26 -16.95
CA LYS A 13 7.58 23.80 -18.26
C LYS A 13 6.11 23.56 -18.64
N VAL A 14 5.57 22.41 -18.31
CA VAL A 14 4.14 22.09 -18.57
C VAL A 14 3.26 22.98 -17.70
N LEU A 15 3.58 23.16 -16.42
CA LEU A 15 2.85 24.04 -15.51
C LEU A 15 2.80 25.47 -16.05
N ASP A 16 3.96 26.00 -16.44
CA ASP A 16 4.09 27.36 -16.97
C ASP A 16 3.33 27.52 -18.30
N MET A 17 3.57 26.62 -19.26
CA MET A 17 2.91 26.68 -20.59
C MET A 17 1.39 26.59 -20.55
N LEU A 18 0.83 25.86 -19.61
CA LEU A 18 -0.60 25.60 -19.51
C LEU A 18 -1.27 26.44 -18.43
N ALA A 19 -0.51 27.23 -17.68
CA ALA A 19 -0.95 27.99 -16.50
C ALA A 19 -1.71 27.09 -15.49
N LEU A 20 -1.25 25.85 -15.30
CA LEU A 20 -1.86 24.87 -14.43
C LEU A 20 -1.08 24.73 -13.12
N ARG A 21 -1.79 24.29 -12.08
CA ARG A 21 -1.15 23.86 -10.82
C ARG A 21 -0.81 22.37 -10.90
N THR A 22 0.10 21.92 -10.07
CA THR A 22 0.52 20.51 -9.95
C THR A 22 -0.68 19.58 -9.73
N THR A 23 -1.69 20.02 -8.97
CA THR A 23 -2.92 19.24 -8.69
C THR A 23 -3.87 19.13 -9.87
N GLU A 24 -3.65 19.92 -10.93
CA GLU A 24 -4.51 19.94 -12.14
C GLU A 24 -3.90 19.08 -13.26
N ILE A 25 -2.79 18.37 -12.99
CA ILE A 25 -2.10 17.51 -13.93
C ILE A 25 -2.13 16.07 -13.44
N ALA A 26 -2.38 15.17 -14.39
CA ALA A 26 -2.19 13.73 -14.19
C ALA A 26 -1.18 13.16 -15.19
N TYR A 27 -0.24 12.38 -14.67
CA TYR A 27 0.69 11.61 -15.49
C TYR A 27 0.12 10.23 -15.78
N ILE A 28 0.13 9.84 -17.05
CA ILE A 28 -0.28 8.52 -17.49
C ILE A 28 0.94 7.83 -18.09
N THR A 29 1.31 6.69 -17.56
CA THR A 29 2.49 5.96 -18.01
C THR A 29 2.28 4.43 -18.02
N LYS A 30 2.96 3.75 -18.96
CA LYS A 30 3.14 2.30 -18.95
C LYS A 30 4.48 1.89 -18.33
N GLU A 31 5.41 2.83 -18.17
CA GLU A 31 6.79 2.54 -17.82
C GLU A 31 7.04 2.83 -16.34
N THR A 32 7.41 1.80 -15.60
CA THR A 32 7.71 1.86 -14.16
C THR A 32 8.82 2.85 -13.81
N ARG A 33 9.82 3.01 -14.69
CA ARG A 33 10.91 3.98 -14.50
C ARG A 33 10.46 5.44 -14.36
N PHE A 34 9.24 5.76 -14.83
CA PHE A 34 8.69 7.11 -14.72
C PHE A 34 7.78 7.30 -13.50
N LEU A 35 7.39 6.22 -12.82
CA LEU A 35 6.50 6.31 -11.66
C LEU A 35 7.12 7.14 -10.53
N ASP A 36 8.38 6.89 -10.18
CA ASP A 36 9.05 7.59 -9.09
C ASP A 36 9.10 9.10 -9.33
N ASN A 37 9.43 9.51 -10.56
CA ASN A 37 9.47 10.91 -10.95
C ASN A 37 8.08 11.55 -10.91
N ALA A 38 7.08 10.89 -11.50
CA ALA A 38 5.71 11.41 -11.53
C ALA A 38 5.11 11.53 -10.12
N LEU A 39 5.31 10.51 -9.28
CA LEU A 39 4.86 10.53 -7.88
C LEU A 39 5.54 11.64 -7.07
N SER A 40 6.80 11.99 -7.39
CA SER A 40 7.53 13.04 -6.69
C SER A 40 6.97 14.45 -6.95
N PHE A 41 6.21 14.65 -8.03
CA PHE A 41 5.63 15.95 -8.36
C PHE A 41 4.33 16.26 -7.64
N MET A 42 3.82 15.36 -6.81
CA MET A 42 2.50 15.47 -6.16
C MET A 42 1.33 15.66 -7.15
N SER A 43 1.52 15.31 -8.39
CA SER A 43 0.45 15.23 -9.40
C SER A 43 -0.26 13.88 -9.30
N GLY A 44 -1.43 13.76 -9.88
CA GLY A 44 -2.07 12.47 -10.06
C GLY A 44 -1.24 11.57 -10.97
N VAL A 45 -1.16 10.28 -10.65
CA VAL A 45 -0.41 9.31 -11.46
C VAL A 45 -1.28 8.10 -11.78
N VAL A 46 -1.40 7.81 -13.07
CA VAL A 46 -2.05 6.61 -13.59
C VAL A 46 -1.00 5.70 -14.19
N TRP A 47 -0.97 4.48 -13.72
CA TRP A 47 -0.13 3.43 -14.29
C TRP A 47 -0.98 2.45 -15.07
N VAL A 48 -0.67 2.34 -16.38
CA VAL A 48 -1.37 1.44 -17.28
C VAL A 48 -0.54 0.16 -17.40
N THR A 49 -1.02 -0.92 -16.79
CA THR A 49 -0.37 -2.24 -16.80
C THR A 49 -1.42 -3.34 -16.67
N GLU A 50 -1.18 -4.47 -17.32
CA GLU A 50 -2.03 -5.66 -17.20
C GLU A 50 -1.69 -6.48 -15.95
N GLU A 51 -0.47 -6.32 -15.44
CA GLU A 51 0.03 -7.08 -14.31
C GLU A 51 0.82 -6.19 -13.36
N VAL A 52 0.72 -6.47 -12.08
CA VAL A 52 1.47 -5.79 -11.03
C VAL A 52 2.31 -6.81 -10.29
N THR A 53 3.63 -6.64 -10.31
CA THR A 53 4.54 -7.43 -9.47
C THR A 53 4.68 -6.79 -8.08
N TYR A 54 5.15 -7.57 -7.12
CA TYR A 54 5.39 -7.06 -5.77
C TYR A 54 6.38 -5.88 -5.73
N GLN A 55 7.45 -5.92 -6.54
CA GLN A 55 8.41 -4.82 -6.63
C GLN A 55 7.76 -3.53 -7.14
N GLU A 56 6.89 -3.66 -8.14
CA GLU A 56 6.17 -2.53 -8.73
C GLU A 56 5.09 -2.00 -7.79
N ALA A 57 4.38 -2.89 -7.07
CA ALA A 57 3.38 -2.52 -6.06
C ALA A 57 3.97 -1.67 -4.92
N SER A 58 5.28 -1.76 -4.67
CA SER A 58 5.97 -0.89 -3.72
C SER A 58 6.15 0.56 -4.22
N ARG A 59 5.76 0.85 -5.44
CA ARG A 59 5.73 2.17 -6.10
C ARG A 59 4.38 2.41 -6.75
N ALA A 60 3.30 2.05 -6.08
CA ALA A 60 1.97 2.10 -6.64
C ALA A 60 1.53 3.52 -6.98
N ALA A 61 1.10 3.70 -8.21
CA ALA A 61 0.45 4.92 -8.69
C ALA A 61 -0.91 5.14 -7.98
N ASP A 62 -1.49 6.32 -8.16
CA ASP A 62 -2.78 6.65 -7.56
C ASP A 62 -3.93 5.85 -8.17
N LEU A 63 -3.79 5.50 -9.46
CA LEU A 63 -4.67 4.62 -10.18
C LEU A 63 -3.84 3.63 -10.99
N ILE A 64 -4.25 2.36 -10.96
CA ILE A 64 -3.69 1.29 -11.79
C ILE A 64 -4.83 0.76 -12.68
N CYS A 65 -4.60 0.64 -13.98
CA CYS A 65 -5.58 0.11 -14.92
C CYS A 65 -4.91 -0.79 -15.98
N SER A 66 -5.68 -1.76 -16.49
CA SER A 66 -5.16 -2.79 -17.40
C SER A 66 -4.91 -2.31 -18.84
N GLY A 67 -5.44 -1.14 -19.22
CA GLY A 67 -5.28 -0.64 -20.59
C GLY A 67 -5.86 0.75 -20.79
N PHE A 68 -5.63 1.32 -21.99
CA PHE A 68 -6.14 2.66 -22.31
C PHE A 68 -7.67 2.69 -22.47
N ASP A 69 -8.28 1.59 -22.91
CA ASP A 69 -9.74 1.50 -23.00
C ASP A 69 -10.36 1.48 -21.60
N ALA A 70 -9.76 0.73 -20.68
CA ALA A 70 -10.09 0.75 -19.28
C ALA A 70 -9.95 2.16 -18.69
N LEU A 71 -8.84 2.84 -18.95
CA LEU A 71 -8.64 4.22 -18.53
C LEU A 71 -9.72 5.16 -19.09
N ALA A 72 -10.06 5.04 -20.38
CA ALA A 72 -11.09 5.88 -21.00
C ALA A 72 -12.47 5.67 -20.36
N ALA A 73 -12.80 4.42 -20.03
CA ALA A 73 -14.03 4.09 -19.29
C ALA A 73 -14.00 4.68 -17.89
N LEU A 74 -12.89 4.53 -17.21
CA LEU A 74 -12.66 5.06 -15.88
C LEU A 74 -12.80 6.59 -15.84
N LEU A 75 -12.19 7.33 -16.74
CA LEU A 75 -12.26 8.80 -16.78
C LEU A 75 -13.68 9.34 -17.07
N LYS A 76 -14.58 8.52 -17.59
CA LYS A 76 -15.96 8.91 -17.90
C LYS A 76 -16.94 8.72 -16.74
N LYS A 77 -16.65 7.85 -15.80
CA LYS A 77 -17.61 7.35 -14.82
C LYS A 77 -17.39 7.79 -13.36
N GLY A 78 -16.34 8.55 -13.08
CA GLY A 78 -16.05 9.05 -11.72
C GLY A 78 -14.98 8.21 -10.97
N THR A 79 -14.92 8.26 -9.66
CA THR A 79 -13.75 8.04 -8.80
C THR A 79 -13.51 6.63 -8.33
N LYS A 80 -12.26 6.16 -8.38
CA LYS A 80 -11.81 4.96 -7.65
C LYS A 80 -10.47 5.17 -6.92
N GLY A 81 -10.24 4.37 -5.90
CA GLY A 81 -9.00 4.31 -5.16
C GLY A 81 -8.77 2.91 -4.63
N PHE A 82 -7.68 2.66 -3.92
CA PHE A 82 -7.47 1.41 -3.24
C PHE A 82 -8.55 1.19 -2.17
N LEU A 83 -9.09 -0.01 -2.06
CA LEU A 83 -10.21 -0.33 -1.17
C LEU A 83 -9.99 0.18 0.27
N GLY A 84 -8.82 -0.08 0.85
CA GLY A 84 -8.51 0.34 2.22
C GLY A 84 -8.38 1.86 2.37
N GLU A 85 -7.85 2.55 1.33
CA GLU A 85 -7.72 4.00 1.34
C GLU A 85 -9.09 4.66 1.28
N VAL A 86 -9.98 4.17 0.41
CA VAL A 86 -11.34 4.68 0.24
C VAL A 86 -12.18 4.52 1.51
N VAL A 87 -12.13 3.37 2.16
CA VAL A 87 -12.94 3.08 3.36
C VAL A 87 -12.55 3.94 4.56
N VAL A 88 -11.30 4.40 4.65
CA VAL A 88 -10.84 5.26 5.75
C VAL A 88 -11.20 6.74 5.54
N TYR A 89 -11.59 7.12 4.31
CA TYR A 89 -12.09 8.47 4.01
C TYR A 89 -13.61 8.53 4.16
N PRO A 90 -14.16 9.10 5.24
CA PRO A 90 -15.57 8.97 5.58
C PRO A 90 -16.56 9.67 4.60
N ASP A 91 -16.07 10.59 3.78
CA ASP A 91 -16.90 11.38 2.86
C ASP A 91 -16.76 10.95 1.40
N SER A 92 -16.19 9.76 1.14
CA SER A 92 -15.99 9.36 -0.25
C SER A 92 -17.08 8.40 -0.70
N ASP A 93 -17.87 8.80 -1.70
CA ASP A 93 -18.75 7.93 -2.50
C ASP A 93 -17.94 7.01 -3.44
N ARG A 94 -16.67 6.77 -3.11
CA ARG A 94 -15.70 6.10 -3.98
C ARG A 94 -15.82 4.58 -3.88
N GLU A 95 -15.74 3.91 -5.01
CA GLU A 95 -15.55 2.48 -5.05
C GLU A 95 -14.08 2.12 -4.81
N GLY A 96 -13.82 1.13 -3.96
CA GLY A 96 -12.49 0.66 -3.66
C GLY A 96 -12.03 -0.46 -4.59
N LEU A 97 -10.78 -0.41 -5.02
CA LEU A 97 -10.11 -1.44 -5.81
C LEU A 97 -9.26 -2.35 -4.92
N ILE A 98 -9.35 -3.64 -5.18
CA ILE A 98 -8.40 -4.65 -4.71
C ILE A 98 -7.42 -4.88 -5.85
N ILE A 99 -6.14 -4.65 -5.61
CA ILE A 99 -5.11 -4.81 -6.65
C ILE A 99 -4.50 -6.21 -6.53
N PRO A 100 -4.64 -7.06 -7.57
CA PRO A 100 -3.95 -8.34 -7.64
C PRO A 100 -2.46 -8.09 -7.92
N VAL A 101 -1.60 -8.66 -7.09
CA VAL A 101 -0.15 -8.51 -7.15
C VAL A 101 0.48 -9.88 -7.30
N LYS A 102 1.36 -10.04 -8.28
CA LYS A 102 2.19 -11.24 -8.44
C LYS A 102 3.31 -11.25 -7.41
N PHE A 103 3.27 -12.19 -6.48
CA PHE A 103 4.25 -12.36 -5.43
C PHE A 103 5.07 -13.63 -5.63
N ASN A 104 6.36 -13.49 -5.94
CA ASN A 104 7.23 -14.62 -6.23
C ASN A 104 7.91 -15.16 -4.97
N VAL A 105 7.80 -16.47 -4.78
CA VAL A 105 8.47 -17.24 -3.73
C VAL A 105 9.12 -18.47 -4.37
N ASP A 106 10.43 -18.57 -4.31
CA ASP A 106 11.23 -19.71 -4.80
C ASP A 106 10.91 -20.13 -6.26
N GLY A 107 10.58 -19.17 -7.12
CA GLY A 107 10.25 -19.39 -8.54
C GLY A 107 8.77 -19.64 -8.81
N GLU A 108 7.95 -19.85 -7.80
CA GLU A 108 6.48 -19.92 -7.93
C GLU A 108 5.84 -18.54 -7.72
N THR A 109 4.75 -18.28 -8.45
CA THR A 109 3.98 -17.04 -8.35
C THR A 109 2.71 -17.26 -7.56
N TYR A 110 2.50 -16.43 -6.55
CA TYR A 110 1.31 -16.44 -5.68
C TYR A 110 0.50 -15.17 -5.88
N LEU A 111 -0.81 -15.28 -5.76
CA LEU A 111 -1.70 -14.13 -5.74
C LEU A 111 -1.60 -13.42 -4.38
N MET A 112 -1.34 -12.12 -4.41
CA MET A 112 -1.44 -11.23 -3.25
C MET A 112 -2.46 -10.12 -3.52
N CYS A 113 -3.48 -10.02 -2.71
CA CYS A 113 -4.48 -8.96 -2.77
C CYS A 113 -3.98 -7.76 -1.95
N MET A 114 -3.61 -6.68 -2.62
CA MET A 114 -3.22 -5.42 -2.00
C MET A 114 -4.45 -4.53 -1.82
N LEU A 115 -4.75 -4.14 -0.57
CA LEU A 115 -5.92 -3.32 -0.25
C LEU A 115 -5.60 -1.83 -0.20
N GLY A 116 -4.33 -1.45 -0.10
CA GLY A 116 -3.90 -0.07 -0.07
C GLY A 116 -2.39 0.09 -0.04
N ARG A 117 -1.96 1.35 -0.10
CA ARG A 117 -0.56 1.73 0.05
C ARG A 117 -0.26 1.96 1.53
N TYR A 118 0.91 1.54 1.97
CA TYR A 118 1.40 1.87 3.29
C TYR A 118 2.66 2.73 3.18
N PHE A 119 2.60 3.93 3.71
CA PHE A 119 3.75 4.84 3.77
C PHE A 119 4.40 4.72 5.14
N GLY A 120 5.61 4.14 5.17
CA GLY A 120 6.38 3.93 6.39
C GLY A 120 6.80 5.23 7.06
N TYR A 121 7.27 5.15 8.31
CA TYR A 121 7.61 6.32 9.13
C TYR A 121 8.59 7.31 8.48
N SER A 122 9.51 6.83 7.66
CA SER A 122 10.48 7.67 6.95
C SER A 122 9.94 8.29 5.65
N HIS A 123 8.72 7.94 5.24
CA HIS A 123 8.12 8.47 4.02
C HIS A 123 7.35 9.77 4.30
N TYR A 124 7.49 10.79 3.41
CA TYR A 124 6.84 12.10 3.59
C TYR A 124 5.31 12.01 3.69
N MET A 125 4.71 10.99 3.07
CA MET A 125 3.28 10.72 3.10
C MET A 125 2.79 10.06 4.41
N ASN A 126 3.69 9.61 5.28
CA ASN A 126 3.30 8.81 6.45
C ASN A 126 2.20 9.46 7.31
N GLN A 127 2.38 10.75 7.64
CA GLN A 127 1.43 11.48 8.47
C GLN A 127 0.25 12.08 7.68
N LEU A 128 0.38 12.11 6.37
CA LEU A 128 -0.61 12.73 5.47
C LEU A 128 -1.58 11.70 4.92
N HIS A 129 -1.25 10.41 5.04
CA HIS A 129 -2.02 9.30 4.49
C HIS A 129 -2.87 8.65 5.59
N PRO A 130 -4.20 8.91 5.65
CA PRO A 130 -5.06 8.44 6.73
C PRO A 130 -5.05 6.93 6.90
N TYR A 131 -5.00 6.17 5.81
CA TYR A 131 -4.96 4.72 5.85
C TYR A 131 -3.67 4.19 6.51
N SER A 132 -2.50 4.73 6.16
CA SER A 132 -1.24 4.40 6.85
C SER A 132 -1.31 4.73 8.34
N THR A 133 -1.88 5.88 8.67
CA THR A 133 -2.09 6.30 10.06
C THR A 133 -3.02 5.34 10.80
N ALA A 134 -4.12 4.90 10.17
CA ALA A 134 -5.05 3.92 10.75
C ALA A 134 -4.34 2.61 11.07
N ILE A 135 -3.56 2.07 10.13
CA ILE A 135 -2.79 0.83 10.33
C ILE A 135 -1.79 0.98 11.48
N ILE A 136 -1.04 2.09 11.52
CA ILE A 136 -0.04 2.34 12.58
C ILE A 136 -0.73 2.44 13.96
N ARG A 137 -1.80 3.22 14.05
CA ARG A 137 -2.54 3.40 15.31
C ARG A 137 -3.14 2.11 15.82
N ASN A 138 -3.65 1.29 14.91
CA ASN A 138 -4.24 0.00 15.29
C ASN A 138 -3.21 -0.99 15.87
N LYS A 139 -1.93 -0.83 15.51
CA LYS A 139 -0.80 -1.62 16.05
C LYS A 139 -0.25 -1.08 17.37
N SER A 140 -0.38 0.22 17.59
CA SER A 140 0.27 0.89 18.73
C SER A 140 -0.42 0.54 20.03
N LYS A 141 0.35 0.07 21.02
CA LYS A 141 -0.16 -0.12 22.38
C LYS A 141 -0.69 1.21 22.91
N GLY A 142 -1.92 1.25 23.36
CA GLY A 142 -2.56 2.45 23.89
C GLY A 142 -4.03 2.57 23.53
N LYS A 143 -4.63 3.75 23.70
CA LYS A 143 -6.07 3.98 23.50
C LYS A 143 -6.57 3.71 22.06
N ALA A 144 -5.68 3.73 21.09
CA ALA A 144 -6.02 3.49 19.67
C ALA A 144 -5.83 2.03 19.25
N TYR A 145 -5.33 1.16 20.13
CA TYR A 145 -5.13 -0.26 19.83
C TYR A 145 -6.47 -0.93 19.51
N GLY A 146 -6.53 -1.57 18.36
CA GLY A 146 -7.72 -2.29 17.91
C GLY A 146 -8.91 -1.44 17.47
N VAL A 147 -8.82 -0.10 17.52
CA VAL A 147 -9.92 0.80 17.11
C VAL A 147 -10.37 0.57 15.67
N TYR A 148 -9.44 0.24 14.81
CA TYR A 148 -9.71 -0.01 13.39
C TYR A 148 -9.98 -1.49 13.06
N ASN A 149 -10.04 -2.39 14.04
CA ASN A 149 -10.26 -3.82 13.79
C ASN A 149 -11.54 -4.09 12.99
N ARG A 150 -12.63 -3.36 13.26
CA ARG A 150 -13.90 -3.52 12.51
C ARG A 150 -13.78 -3.09 11.07
N VAL A 151 -13.02 -2.02 10.80
CA VAL A 151 -12.74 -1.55 9.44
C VAL A 151 -11.91 -2.59 8.71
N PHE A 152 -10.85 -3.08 9.32
CA PHE A 152 -9.97 -4.09 8.69
C PHE A 152 -10.68 -5.42 8.50
N LEU A 153 -11.52 -5.84 9.45
CA LEU A 153 -12.38 -7.01 9.29
C LEU A 153 -13.28 -6.86 8.06
N SER A 154 -13.93 -5.71 7.88
CA SER A 154 -14.78 -5.44 6.71
C SER A 154 -13.98 -5.49 5.40
N LEU A 155 -12.76 -4.96 5.38
CA LEU A 155 -11.88 -5.02 4.22
C LEU A 155 -11.51 -6.46 3.84
N TYR A 156 -11.09 -7.27 4.82
CA TYR A 156 -10.77 -8.69 4.60
C TYR A 156 -12.01 -9.48 4.15
N LYS A 157 -13.16 -9.26 4.80
CA LYS A 157 -14.43 -9.92 4.43
C LYS A 157 -14.84 -9.61 2.99
N THR A 158 -14.77 -8.33 2.57
CA THR A 158 -15.04 -7.91 1.20
C THR A 158 -14.09 -8.61 0.22
N THR A 159 -12.81 -8.70 0.56
CA THR A 159 -11.80 -9.35 -0.28
C THR A 159 -12.04 -10.85 -0.39
N ILE A 160 -12.32 -11.54 0.72
CA ILE A 160 -12.64 -12.98 0.73
C ILE A 160 -13.90 -13.25 -0.11
N ASN A 161 -14.94 -12.45 0.03
CA ASN A 161 -16.17 -12.60 -0.76
C ASN A 161 -15.92 -12.39 -2.26
N THR A 162 -14.97 -11.52 -2.60
CA THR A 162 -14.56 -11.31 -3.99
C THR A 162 -13.77 -12.51 -4.51
N LEU A 163 -12.81 -13.02 -3.74
CA LEU A 163 -12.01 -14.19 -4.07
C LEU A 163 -12.87 -15.45 -4.25
N LYS A 164 -13.89 -15.64 -3.43
CA LYS A 164 -14.82 -16.79 -3.51
C LYS A 164 -15.57 -16.90 -4.84
N ARG A 165 -15.57 -15.87 -5.67
CA ARG A 165 -16.18 -15.92 -7.02
C ARG A 165 -15.36 -16.80 -7.97
N ASN A 166 -14.05 -16.88 -7.76
CA ASN A 166 -13.11 -17.56 -8.66
C ASN A 166 -12.28 -18.64 -7.95
N HIS A 167 -12.24 -18.64 -6.62
CA HIS A 167 -11.45 -19.57 -5.81
C HIS A 167 -12.33 -20.25 -4.77
N LYS A 168 -12.15 -21.57 -4.63
CA LYS A 168 -12.69 -22.29 -3.47
C LYS A 168 -11.71 -22.08 -2.32
N ILE A 169 -12.12 -21.37 -1.28
CA ILE A 169 -11.31 -21.11 -0.10
C ILE A 169 -11.67 -22.15 0.96
N ASP A 170 -10.70 -22.97 1.37
CA ASP A 170 -10.91 -24.03 2.36
C ASP A 170 -10.48 -23.57 3.77
N MET A 171 -9.39 -22.79 3.86
CA MET A 171 -8.77 -22.45 5.15
C MET A 171 -8.31 -21.00 5.18
N ILE A 172 -8.20 -20.46 6.40
CA ILE A 172 -7.68 -19.11 6.64
C ILE A 172 -6.72 -19.10 7.82
N CYS A 173 -5.65 -18.31 7.70
CA CYS A 173 -4.76 -17.99 8.80
C CYS A 173 -4.22 -16.56 8.66
N SER A 174 -3.66 -16.04 9.74
CA SER A 174 -2.81 -14.86 9.71
C SER A 174 -1.34 -15.25 9.85
N VAL A 175 -0.44 -14.34 9.50
CA VAL A 175 0.96 -14.45 9.91
C VAL A 175 1.01 -14.59 11.44
N PRO A 176 1.57 -15.68 11.97
CA PRO A 176 1.58 -15.93 13.42
C PRO A 176 2.34 -14.86 14.19
N ALA A 177 1.78 -14.46 15.34
CA ALA A 177 2.46 -13.56 16.26
C ALA A 177 3.74 -14.22 16.81
N ARG A 178 4.78 -13.43 17.06
CA ARG A 178 6.02 -13.93 17.69
C ARG A 178 5.76 -14.40 19.12
N PRO A 179 6.58 -15.31 19.65
CA PRO A 179 6.48 -15.74 21.03
C PRO A 179 6.44 -14.54 21.99
N GLY A 180 5.48 -14.56 22.91
CA GLY A 180 5.26 -13.49 23.87
C GLY A 180 4.61 -12.20 23.34
N GLN A 181 4.22 -12.18 22.07
CA GLN A 181 3.43 -11.09 21.51
C GLN A 181 1.95 -11.49 21.43
N GLU A 182 1.07 -10.50 21.60
CA GLU A 182 -0.37 -10.69 21.41
C GLU A 182 -0.69 -10.92 19.92
N ASP A 183 -1.50 -11.92 19.62
CA ASP A 183 -2.03 -12.14 18.26
C ASP A 183 -3.15 -11.15 17.98
N ARG A 184 -2.80 -10.12 17.22
CA ARG A 184 -3.71 -9.03 16.83
C ARG A 184 -4.80 -9.49 15.87
N PHE A 185 -4.56 -10.57 15.15
CA PHE A 185 -5.48 -11.09 14.15
C PHE A 185 -6.45 -12.14 14.72
N LYS A 186 -6.21 -12.63 15.93
CA LYS A 186 -6.99 -13.73 16.52
C LYS A 186 -8.50 -13.54 16.32
N LYS A 187 -9.05 -12.43 16.81
CA LYS A 187 -10.49 -12.14 16.70
C LYS A 187 -10.95 -11.93 15.27
N ILE A 188 -10.12 -11.30 14.45
CA ILE A 188 -10.42 -11.07 13.03
C ILE A 188 -10.52 -12.41 12.30
N ILE A 189 -9.57 -13.32 12.50
CA ILE A 189 -9.56 -14.64 11.86
C ILE A 189 -10.72 -15.51 12.36
N GLU A 190 -10.98 -15.51 13.68
CA GLU A 190 -12.13 -16.23 14.26
C GLU A 190 -13.45 -15.80 13.62
N GLU A 191 -13.67 -14.49 13.46
CA GLU A 191 -14.90 -13.94 12.87
C GLU A 191 -14.97 -14.22 11.35
N LEU A 192 -13.85 -14.03 10.62
CA LEU A 192 -13.79 -14.33 9.18
C LEU A 192 -14.03 -15.82 8.89
N ALA A 193 -13.44 -16.69 9.68
CA ALA A 193 -13.62 -18.15 9.53
C ALA A 193 -15.08 -18.57 9.76
N SER A 194 -15.68 -18.07 10.84
CA SER A 194 -17.07 -18.34 11.18
C SER A 194 -18.04 -17.80 10.13
N ASP A 195 -17.89 -16.54 9.72
CA ASP A 195 -18.78 -15.87 8.76
C ASP A 195 -18.71 -16.50 7.34
N ASN A 196 -17.61 -17.14 7.03
CA ASN A 196 -17.35 -17.69 5.71
C ASN A 196 -17.40 -19.21 5.65
N GLU A 197 -17.64 -19.90 6.77
CA GLU A 197 -17.64 -21.35 6.89
C GLU A 197 -16.33 -21.99 6.39
N ILE A 198 -15.18 -21.38 6.75
CA ILE A 198 -13.84 -21.86 6.38
C ILE A 198 -13.03 -22.22 7.63
N GLU A 199 -12.10 -23.15 7.52
CA GLU A 199 -11.31 -23.63 8.64
C GLU A 199 -10.30 -22.58 9.11
N ASN A 200 -10.21 -22.39 10.44
CA ASN A 200 -9.25 -21.48 11.08
C ASN A 200 -7.98 -22.22 11.48
N LEU A 201 -6.85 -21.91 10.81
CA LEU A 201 -5.55 -22.54 11.08
C LEU A 201 -4.74 -21.86 12.18
N ASN A 202 -5.15 -20.71 12.73
CA ASN A 202 -4.32 -19.95 13.70
C ASN A 202 -3.94 -20.76 14.94
N ALA A 203 -4.78 -21.72 15.36
CA ALA A 203 -4.48 -22.56 16.51
C ALA A 203 -3.33 -23.56 16.27
N SER A 204 -3.12 -23.97 15.03
CA SER A 204 -2.11 -24.94 14.61
C SER A 204 -0.91 -24.31 13.92
N PHE A 205 -1.00 -23.04 13.52
CA PHE A 205 0.08 -22.30 12.84
C PHE A 205 0.75 -21.34 13.80
N ASN A 206 2.02 -21.58 14.10
CA ASN A 206 2.74 -20.89 15.17
C ASN A 206 4.07 -20.32 14.70
N CYS A 207 4.47 -19.19 15.29
CA CYS A 207 5.84 -18.70 15.23
C CYS A 207 6.64 -19.25 16.42
N ILE A 208 7.72 -20.01 16.16
CA ILE A 208 8.53 -20.66 17.19
C ILE A 208 9.83 -19.91 17.50
N SER A 209 10.13 -18.84 16.76
CA SER A 209 11.41 -18.12 16.88
C SER A 209 11.19 -16.64 17.18
N ASN A 210 11.96 -16.12 18.13
CA ASN A 210 12.08 -14.69 18.39
C ASN A 210 13.14 -14.05 17.46
N TYR A 211 12.85 -13.95 16.18
CA TYR A 211 13.75 -13.23 15.28
C TYR A 211 13.71 -11.71 15.54
N PRO A 212 14.86 -11.00 15.47
CA PRO A 212 14.92 -9.59 15.82
C PRO A 212 14.06 -8.71 14.89
N ILE A 213 13.47 -7.65 15.46
CA ILE A 213 12.81 -6.59 14.67
C ILE A 213 13.93 -5.78 14.00
N GLN A 214 14.26 -6.12 12.75
CA GLN A 214 15.41 -5.52 12.10
C GLN A 214 15.01 -4.26 11.35
N LYS A 215 15.35 -3.12 11.91
CA LYS A 215 15.24 -1.82 11.24
C LYS A 215 16.39 -1.54 10.26
N ALA A 216 17.48 -2.28 10.33
CA ALA A 216 18.75 -1.98 9.62
C ALA A 216 19.39 -3.17 8.87
N SER A 217 18.72 -4.32 8.72
CA SER A 217 19.30 -5.47 8.06
C SER A 217 18.99 -5.55 6.57
N SER A 218 19.91 -6.13 5.80
CA SER A 218 19.72 -6.43 4.38
C SER A 218 18.53 -7.39 4.15
N GLN A 219 18.00 -7.43 2.92
CA GLN A 219 16.93 -8.37 2.57
C GLN A 219 17.34 -9.82 2.82
N MET A 220 18.59 -10.20 2.48
CA MET A 220 19.14 -11.54 2.69
C MET A 220 19.16 -11.93 4.18
N GLU A 221 19.58 -11.03 5.05
CA GLU A 221 19.59 -11.29 6.51
C GLU A 221 18.17 -11.46 7.05
N ARG A 222 17.20 -10.69 6.53
CA ARG A 222 15.80 -10.83 6.93
C ARG A 222 15.20 -12.16 6.49
N GLU A 223 15.52 -12.62 5.30
CA GLU A 223 15.07 -13.92 4.79
C GLU A 223 15.70 -15.07 5.60
N SER A 224 17.02 -14.99 5.92
CA SER A 224 17.69 -15.98 6.75
C SER A 224 17.10 -16.06 8.17
N ASN A 225 16.79 -14.92 8.77
CA ASN A 225 16.30 -14.87 10.15
C ASN A 225 14.89 -15.44 10.35
N VAL A 226 14.07 -15.49 9.30
CA VAL A 226 12.69 -15.99 9.38
C VAL A 226 12.50 -17.36 8.72
N LYS A 227 13.56 -17.95 8.16
CA LYS A 227 13.46 -19.15 7.31
C LYS A 227 12.75 -20.31 7.99
N ASP A 228 13.05 -20.57 9.26
CA ASP A 228 12.48 -21.69 10.03
C ASP A 228 11.66 -21.19 11.24
N ALA A 229 11.14 -19.96 11.15
CA ALA A 229 10.45 -19.33 12.26
C ALA A 229 9.00 -19.79 12.44
N PHE A 230 8.40 -20.37 11.40
CA PHE A 230 6.97 -20.73 11.37
C PHE A 230 6.79 -22.23 11.25
N VAL A 231 5.83 -22.77 12.01
CA VAL A 231 5.50 -24.20 12.00
C VAL A 231 3.98 -24.38 12.00
N LEU A 232 3.50 -25.16 11.05
CA LEU A 232 2.13 -25.66 11.01
C LEU A 232 2.13 -27.12 11.53
N SER A 233 1.34 -27.41 12.55
CA SER A 233 1.34 -28.73 13.21
C SER A 233 0.70 -29.82 12.33
N ASN A 234 -0.33 -29.46 11.54
CA ASN A 234 -1.12 -30.40 10.76
C ASN A 234 -0.77 -30.34 9.27
N ARG A 235 -1.03 -31.45 8.54
CA ARG A 235 -1.06 -31.43 7.08
C ARG A 235 -2.38 -30.83 6.59
N ILE A 236 -2.32 -30.17 5.43
CA ILE A 236 -3.45 -29.46 4.81
C ILE A 236 -3.53 -29.78 3.31
N ASP A 237 -3.37 -31.05 2.98
CA ASP A 237 -3.17 -31.54 1.61
C ASP A 237 -4.24 -31.05 0.61
N GLY A 238 -3.79 -30.34 -0.42
CA GLY A 238 -4.61 -29.82 -1.50
C GLY A 238 -5.47 -28.59 -1.17
N ALA A 239 -5.46 -28.12 0.08
CA ALA A 239 -6.31 -27.00 0.49
C ALA A 239 -5.87 -25.66 -0.12
N THR A 240 -6.86 -24.81 -0.44
CA THR A 240 -6.64 -23.40 -0.75
C THR A 240 -6.66 -22.57 0.55
N VAL A 241 -5.54 -21.96 0.89
CA VAL A 241 -5.34 -21.21 2.14
C VAL A 241 -5.28 -19.72 1.88
N VAL A 242 -6.09 -18.94 2.58
CA VAL A 242 -5.94 -17.47 2.65
C VAL A 242 -5.01 -17.12 3.81
N LEU A 243 -3.89 -16.46 3.49
CA LEU A 243 -2.92 -15.95 4.46
C LEU A 243 -3.05 -14.42 4.59
N ILE A 244 -3.34 -13.96 5.80
CA ILE A 244 -3.56 -12.53 6.08
C ILE A 244 -2.35 -11.90 6.79
N ASP A 245 -1.96 -10.69 6.34
CA ASP A 245 -1.02 -9.83 7.07
C ASP A 245 -1.49 -8.36 7.00
N ASP A 246 -0.92 -7.51 7.84
CA ASP A 246 -1.23 -6.09 7.81
C ASP A 246 -0.36 -5.32 6.81
N ILE A 247 0.95 -5.43 6.90
CA ILE A 247 1.90 -4.69 6.05
C ILE A 247 3.00 -5.59 5.54
N VAL A 248 3.20 -5.55 4.24
CA VAL A 248 4.36 -6.17 3.61
C VAL A 248 5.44 -5.13 3.32
N THR A 249 6.65 -5.38 3.83
CA THR A 249 7.83 -4.54 3.59
C THR A 249 8.80 -5.18 2.61
N THR A 250 9.45 -6.27 3.01
CA THR A 250 10.34 -7.08 2.15
C THR A 250 9.68 -8.37 1.67
N GLY A 251 8.55 -8.71 2.25
CA GLY A 251 7.86 -9.97 1.99
C GLY A 251 8.49 -11.20 2.67
N SER A 252 9.62 -11.06 3.37
CA SER A 252 10.35 -12.21 3.95
C SER A 252 9.48 -13.06 4.87
N THR A 253 8.65 -12.43 5.70
CA THR A 253 7.72 -13.11 6.62
C THR A 253 6.66 -13.91 5.85
N LEU A 254 6.01 -13.28 4.86
CA LEU A 254 5.02 -13.97 4.03
C LEU A 254 5.65 -15.13 3.25
N LYS A 255 6.84 -14.94 2.68
CA LYS A 255 7.57 -16.02 2.00
C LYS A 255 7.82 -17.20 2.92
N ALA A 256 8.25 -16.97 4.16
CA ALA A 256 8.48 -18.04 5.13
C ALA A 256 7.16 -18.76 5.50
N CYS A 257 6.07 -18.03 5.70
CA CYS A 257 4.76 -18.62 5.95
C CYS A 257 4.25 -19.44 4.75
N ILE A 258 4.41 -18.93 3.51
CA ILE A 258 4.03 -19.67 2.29
C ILE A 258 4.82 -20.96 2.17
N ARG A 259 6.15 -20.94 2.40
CA ARG A 259 7.00 -22.14 2.38
C ARG A 259 6.49 -23.20 3.34
N GLU A 260 6.16 -22.82 4.57
CA GLU A 260 5.62 -23.75 5.55
C GLU A 260 4.26 -24.33 5.13
N LEU A 261 3.33 -23.47 4.69
CA LEU A 261 2.01 -23.92 4.20
C LEU A 261 2.17 -24.89 3.02
N LYS A 262 3.04 -24.60 2.06
CA LYS A 262 3.34 -25.49 0.93
C LYS A 262 4.00 -26.79 1.37
N ALA A 263 4.94 -26.73 2.31
CA ALA A 263 5.57 -27.93 2.89
C ALA A 263 4.57 -28.85 3.60
N LYS A 264 3.47 -28.28 4.13
CA LYS A 264 2.36 -29.03 4.73
C LYS A 264 1.29 -29.48 3.74
N GLY A 265 1.47 -29.21 2.45
CA GLY A 265 0.63 -29.72 1.39
C GLY A 265 -0.44 -28.78 0.86
N ALA A 266 -0.40 -27.48 1.19
CA ALA A 266 -1.32 -26.51 0.62
C ALA A 266 -1.29 -26.57 -0.93
N GLY A 267 -2.46 -26.68 -1.55
CA GLY A 267 -2.64 -26.65 -3.00
C GLY A 267 -2.39 -25.24 -3.54
N GLU A 268 -3.11 -24.28 -2.98
CA GLU A 268 -3.00 -22.85 -3.31
C GLU A 268 -2.82 -22.02 -2.04
N VAL A 269 -2.05 -20.94 -2.13
CA VAL A 269 -1.95 -19.94 -1.06
C VAL A 269 -2.22 -18.56 -1.66
N ILE A 270 -3.22 -17.85 -1.13
CA ILE A 270 -3.60 -16.50 -1.53
C ILE A 270 -3.32 -15.56 -0.37
N CYS A 271 -2.53 -14.52 -0.60
CA CYS A 271 -2.24 -13.52 0.43
C CYS A 271 -3.22 -12.35 0.37
N ILE A 272 -3.66 -11.86 1.52
CA ILE A 272 -4.40 -10.59 1.62
C ILE A 272 -3.64 -9.67 2.57
N VAL A 273 -3.28 -8.48 2.11
CA VAL A 273 -2.52 -7.52 2.91
C VAL A 273 -3.20 -6.16 2.91
N LEU A 274 -3.28 -5.52 4.09
CA LEU A 274 -3.81 -4.16 4.18
C LEU A 274 -2.97 -3.21 3.34
N GLY A 275 -1.64 -3.34 3.39
CA GLY A 275 -0.80 -2.45 2.61
C GLY A 275 0.56 -3.02 2.25
N ILE A 276 1.06 -2.56 1.11
CA ILE A 276 2.47 -2.77 0.71
C ILE A 276 3.23 -1.47 1.00
N ASN A 277 4.38 -1.62 1.66
CA ASN A 277 5.23 -0.48 1.99
C ASN A 277 5.74 0.21 0.72
N GLN A 278 5.46 1.51 0.62
CA GLN A 278 5.87 2.29 -0.53
C GLN A 278 7.34 2.71 -0.40
N LEU A 279 8.09 2.45 -1.45
CA LEU A 279 9.48 2.89 -1.61
C LEU A 279 9.52 4.29 -2.22
N GLY A 280 10.64 4.97 -2.06
CA GLY A 280 10.77 6.36 -2.46
C GLY A 280 10.26 7.32 -1.38
N GLY A 281 10.47 8.61 -1.56
CA GLY A 281 10.02 9.64 -0.62
C GLY A 281 10.59 9.53 0.79
N THR A 282 11.71 8.84 0.97
CA THR A 282 12.36 8.72 2.26
C THR A 282 13.08 10.02 2.62
N TYR A 283 12.86 10.52 3.81
CA TYR A 283 13.42 11.79 4.27
C TYR A 283 14.93 11.78 4.47
N TRP A 284 15.52 10.60 4.57
CA TRP A 284 16.92 10.41 4.96
C TRP A 284 17.85 10.12 3.78
N SER A 285 17.33 10.09 2.56
CA SER A 285 18.13 9.80 1.38
C SER A 285 18.24 11.01 0.48
N SER A 286 19.32 11.06 -0.30
CA SER A 286 19.48 11.97 -1.44
C SER A 286 18.34 11.84 -2.48
N ASP A 287 17.54 10.80 -2.35
CA ASP A 287 16.42 10.42 -3.23
C ASP A 287 15.07 10.92 -2.70
N ALA A 288 15.05 11.84 -1.72
CA ALA A 288 13.82 12.49 -1.30
C ALA A 288 13.16 13.15 -2.52
N PRO A 289 11.83 13.00 -2.69
CA PRO A 289 11.15 13.53 -3.87
C PRO A 289 11.34 15.03 -3.95
N GLU A 290 11.64 15.50 -5.16
CA GLU A 290 11.68 16.91 -5.45
C GLU A 290 10.25 17.45 -5.55
N LEU A 291 9.85 18.28 -4.61
CA LEU A 291 8.54 18.89 -4.59
C LEU A 291 8.64 20.37 -5.00
N TYR A 292 7.67 20.82 -5.77
CA TYR A 292 7.63 22.18 -6.30
C TYR A 292 6.43 22.93 -5.74
N CYS A 293 6.63 24.21 -5.46
CA CYS A 293 5.57 25.08 -4.94
C CYS A 293 4.49 25.29 -5.99
N GLN A 294 3.24 25.12 -5.62
CA GLN A 294 2.09 25.31 -6.51
C GLN A 294 1.89 26.76 -6.93
N ASP A 295 2.36 27.73 -6.11
CA ASP A 295 2.14 29.15 -6.37
C ASP A 295 3.21 29.75 -7.26
N CYS A 296 4.46 29.31 -7.11
CA CYS A 296 5.59 29.95 -7.81
C CYS A 296 6.48 28.97 -8.58
N GLY A 297 6.18 27.67 -8.58
CA GLY A 297 6.94 26.65 -9.28
C GLY A 297 8.34 26.34 -8.73
N ASN A 298 8.80 27.06 -7.69
CA ASN A 298 10.12 26.83 -7.13
C ASN A 298 10.19 25.52 -6.35
N LYS A 299 11.36 24.88 -6.38
CA LYS A 299 11.64 23.67 -5.59
C LYS A 299 11.45 23.96 -4.11
N MET A 300 10.64 23.15 -3.45
CA MET A 300 10.41 23.22 -2.01
C MET A 300 11.57 22.56 -1.25
N LYS A 301 11.86 23.06 -0.07
CA LYS A 301 12.83 22.45 0.85
C LYS A 301 12.10 21.62 1.90
N MET A 302 12.60 20.43 2.15
CA MET A 302 12.16 19.61 3.26
C MET A 302 12.63 20.22 4.58
N MET A 303 11.70 20.36 5.53
CA MET A 303 11.93 20.92 6.86
C MET A 303 11.46 19.92 7.92
N VAL A 304 11.99 20.05 9.11
CA VAL A 304 11.59 19.26 10.28
C VAL A 304 10.86 20.18 11.26
N ASN A 305 9.70 19.76 11.71
CA ASN A 305 8.98 20.44 12.80
C ASN A 305 9.69 20.15 14.12
N SER A 306 10.19 21.18 14.78
CA SER A 306 10.92 21.05 16.05
C SER A 306 10.05 20.53 17.22
N ASN A 307 8.72 20.62 17.12
CA ASN A 307 7.83 20.26 18.22
C ASN A 307 7.51 18.76 18.26
N ASP A 308 7.40 18.13 17.08
CA ASP A 308 6.94 16.74 16.97
C ASP A 308 7.83 15.88 16.06
N GLY A 309 8.92 16.43 15.53
CA GLY A 309 9.84 15.76 14.63
C GLY A 309 9.24 15.41 13.26
N SER A 310 8.04 15.89 12.95
CA SER A 310 7.39 15.63 11.67
C SER A 310 8.05 16.40 10.55
N PHE A 311 8.01 15.82 9.35
CA PHE A 311 8.57 16.44 8.14
C PHE A 311 7.50 17.21 7.38
N PHE A 312 7.90 18.30 6.76
CA PHE A 312 7.07 19.09 5.85
C PHE A 312 7.92 19.78 4.80
N TYR A 313 7.30 20.15 3.70
CA TYR A 313 7.97 20.92 2.66
C TYR A 313 7.58 22.38 2.75
N SER A 314 8.56 23.27 2.54
CA SER A 314 8.35 24.72 2.55
C SER A 314 8.97 25.37 1.33
N CYS A 315 8.28 26.36 0.78
CA CYS A 315 8.78 27.16 -0.33
C CYS A 315 9.53 28.39 0.19
N PHE A 316 10.70 28.64 -0.39
CA PHE A 316 11.54 29.82 -0.15
C PHE A 316 11.77 30.63 -1.44
N GLY A 317 10.86 30.54 -2.40
CA GLY A 317 10.95 31.33 -3.64
C GLY A 317 10.90 32.82 -3.38
N PRO A 318 11.65 33.64 -4.14
CA PRO A 318 11.80 35.08 -3.88
C PRO A 318 10.49 35.88 -3.95
N ASN A 319 9.50 35.39 -4.67
CA ASN A 319 8.19 36.00 -4.80
C ASN A 319 7.10 35.22 -4.07
N CYS A 320 7.44 34.21 -3.32
CA CYS A 320 6.52 33.39 -2.56
C CYS A 320 6.56 33.81 -1.09
N ARG A 321 5.40 34.06 -0.48
CA ARG A 321 5.34 34.48 0.94
C ARG A 321 5.76 33.43 1.94
N GLY A 322 6.36 32.34 1.48
CA GLY A 322 6.65 31.17 2.29
C GLY A 322 5.35 30.50 2.72
N VAL A 323 5.30 29.20 2.61
CA VAL A 323 4.13 28.44 3.07
C VAL A 323 4.36 28.12 4.54
N SER A 324 3.43 28.55 5.42
CA SER A 324 3.48 28.12 6.82
C SER A 324 3.38 26.59 6.91
N PHE A 325 3.91 26.01 7.99
CA PHE A 325 3.82 24.56 8.24
C PHE A 325 2.39 24.03 8.04
N ARG A 326 1.41 24.73 8.58
CA ARG A 326 -0.01 24.35 8.47
C ARG A 326 -0.52 24.42 7.03
N GLU A 327 -0.07 25.39 6.27
CA GLU A 327 -0.45 25.58 4.87
C GLU A 327 0.25 24.58 3.94
N ALA A 328 1.54 24.30 4.17
CA ALA A 328 2.27 23.25 3.45
C ALA A 328 1.64 21.88 3.69
N LYS A 329 1.32 21.56 4.94
CA LYS A 329 0.63 20.31 5.30
C LYS A 329 -0.74 20.19 4.63
N ARG A 330 -1.54 21.27 4.64
CA ARG A 330 -2.83 21.31 3.97
C ARG A 330 -2.70 21.12 2.46
N ARG A 331 -1.73 21.76 1.81
CA ARG A 331 -1.51 21.65 0.36
C ARG A 331 -1.10 20.24 -0.04
N ILE A 332 -0.20 19.61 0.70
CA ILE A 332 0.20 18.22 0.48
C ILE A 332 -1.01 17.30 0.70
N GLN A 333 -1.79 17.52 1.74
CA GLN A 333 -3.00 16.76 2.01
C GLN A 333 -4.04 16.95 0.89
N THR A 334 -4.26 18.17 0.41
CA THR A 334 -5.15 18.45 -0.72
C THR A 334 -4.67 17.75 -2.00
N GLN A 335 -3.37 17.67 -2.25
CA GLN A 335 -2.85 16.93 -3.40
C GLN A 335 -3.05 15.43 -3.28
N VAL A 336 -2.95 14.89 -2.08
CA VAL A 336 -3.29 13.48 -1.79
C VAL A 336 -4.77 13.21 -1.97
N GLU A 337 -5.61 14.17 -1.58
CA GLU A 337 -7.08 14.10 -1.68
C GLU A 337 -7.59 14.36 -3.10
N CYS A 338 -6.90 15.21 -3.86
CA CYS A 338 -7.23 15.54 -5.27
C CYS A 338 -6.64 14.54 -6.28
N ARG A 339 -6.39 13.30 -5.88
CA ARG A 339 -5.93 12.26 -6.78
C ARG A 339 -7.04 11.84 -7.73
N ILE A 340 -6.62 11.31 -8.87
CA ILE A 340 -7.52 11.02 -10.00
C ILE A 340 -8.70 10.19 -9.53
N ASP A 341 -9.87 10.72 -9.76
CA ASP A 341 -11.14 10.17 -9.39
C ASP A 341 -11.78 9.43 -10.56
N VAL A 342 -12.11 8.14 -10.40
CA VAL A 342 -12.62 7.29 -11.49
C VAL A 342 -13.48 6.15 -10.93
N THR A 343 -14.66 5.87 -11.48
CA THR A 343 -15.56 4.79 -11.00
C THR A 343 -15.77 3.68 -12.01
N GLU A 344 -15.58 2.42 -11.64
CA GLU A 344 -16.15 1.24 -12.30
C GLU A 344 -16.19 -0.04 -11.45
N LYS A 345 -17.21 -0.89 -11.70
CA LYS A 345 -17.50 -2.09 -10.91
C LYS A 345 -16.63 -3.31 -11.23
N ASP A 346 -15.81 -3.29 -12.28
CA ASP A 346 -15.20 -4.49 -12.87
C ASP A 346 -13.68 -4.63 -12.65
N TYR A 347 -13.09 -3.81 -11.75
CA TYR A 347 -11.67 -3.91 -11.41
C TYR A 347 -11.40 -4.76 -10.19
N ILE A 348 -12.09 -5.80 -10.12
CA ILE A 348 -11.88 -6.75 -9.06
C ILE A 348 -11.42 -8.03 -9.73
N LEU A 349 -10.09 -8.32 -9.60
CA LEU A 349 -9.50 -9.63 -9.91
C LEU A 349 -9.99 -10.28 -11.22
#